data_2502f467329b5ee1a2a23904d1c1a7f1
#
_entry.id   2502f467329b5ee1a2a23904d1c1a7f1
#
_cell.length_a   1.000
_cell.length_b   1.000
_cell.length_c   1.000
_cell.angle_alpha   90.00
_cell.angle_beta   90.00
_cell.angle_gamma   90.00
#
_symmetry.space_group_name_H-M   'P 1'
#
loop_
_entity.id
_entity.type
_entity.pdbx_description
1 polymer ?
#
loop_
_entity_poly.entity_id
_entity_poly.type
_entity_poly.pdbx_seq_one_letter_code
_entity_poly.pdbx_strand_id
1 'polypeptide(L)'
;MIMQDFALFGTLLNVLAVIIGSLVGLGVRRLGLANKLGDKGNRFSDAVFSALGLCVILIGVGGAISGAVNSQILTAFSKLGVGGLALPTERTLVIIISMVIGVIIGELVDIDKRVNSLGHKLEASMKGKGGNVAEGFVSASLLFCVGSMTVVGSMNSGISGDHTLLITKSIMDLISSMIFASTMGVGVLFSAVFVFVYQGAITLIASGVGPFLSTDVITCITSVGSLLIIALGLNMLGVTKIKIMNYLPAMFLPIGLIPLWDLVF
;
A
#
# COMPACT_ATOMS: atom_id res chain seq x y z
N MET A 1 -2.17 28.52 -8.42
CA MET A 1 -2.24 28.93 -7.03
C MET A 1 -3.53 28.48 -6.34
N ILE A 2 -4.68 28.49 -6.99
CA ILE A 2 -6.00 28.10 -6.38
C ILE A 2 -6.20 26.59 -6.19
N MET A 3 -5.46 25.74 -6.89
CA MET A 3 -5.63 24.26 -6.79
C MET A 3 -4.77 23.60 -5.69
N GLN A 4 -3.79 24.28 -5.16
CA GLN A 4 -2.91 23.75 -4.10
C GLN A 4 -3.54 23.85 -2.71
N ASP A 5 -4.54 24.70 -2.53
CA ASP A 5 -5.25 24.88 -1.26
C ASP A 5 -6.34 23.81 -1.02
N PHE A 6 -6.55 22.92 -2.00
CA PHE A 6 -7.53 21.86 -1.89
C PHE A 6 -6.93 20.61 -1.27
N ALA A 7 -7.35 20.25 -0.06
CA ALA A 7 -6.79 19.15 0.72
C ALA A 7 -6.66 17.82 -0.06
N LEU A 8 -7.56 17.54 -0.99
CA LEU A 8 -7.55 16.34 -1.82
C LEU A 8 -6.68 16.46 -3.08
N PHE A 9 -5.98 17.58 -3.32
CA PHE A 9 -5.20 17.78 -4.54
C PHE A 9 -4.18 16.65 -4.78
N GLY A 10 -3.38 16.33 -3.77
CA GLY A 10 -2.40 15.24 -3.85
C GLY A 10 -3.04 13.88 -4.11
N THR A 11 -4.19 13.61 -3.49
CA THR A 11 -4.97 12.39 -3.72
C THR A 11 -5.47 12.29 -5.16
N LEU A 12 -6.06 13.37 -5.69
CA LEU A 12 -6.53 13.40 -7.07
C LEU A 12 -5.41 13.20 -8.07
N LEU A 13 -4.26 13.83 -7.83
CA LEU A 13 -3.07 13.66 -8.67
C LEU A 13 -2.61 12.21 -8.68
N ASN A 14 -2.58 11.56 -7.51
CA ASN A 14 -2.21 10.14 -7.42
C ASN A 14 -3.20 9.23 -8.14
N VAL A 15 -4.49 9.46 -7.97
CA VAL A 15 -5.54 8.72 -8.68
C VAL A 15 -5.40 8.87 -10.19
N LEU A 16 -5.16 10.08 -10.69
CA LEU A 16 -4.91 10.33 -12.11
C LEU A 16 -3.66 9.61 -12.61
N ALA A 17 -2.60 9.59 -11.81
CA ALA A 17 -1.37 8.87 -12.13
C ALA A 17 -1.62 7.37 -12.28
N VAL A 18 -2.37 6.75 -11.35
CA VAL A 18 -2.76 5.34 -11.42
C VAL A 18 -3.63 5.06 -12.65
N ILE A 19 -4.58 5.93 -12.97
CA ILE A 19 -5.44 5.78 -14.17
C ILE A 19 -4.60 5.85 -15.43
N ILE A 20 -3.77 6.89 -15.58
CA ILE A 20 -2.94 7.08 -16.79
C ILE A 20 -1.96 5.92 -16.95
N GLY A 21 -1.24 5.55 -15.88
CA GLY A 21 -0.32 4.42 -15.91
C GLY A 21 -1.01 3.11 -16.27
N SER A 22 -2.19 2.85 -15.69
CA SER A 22 -2.98 1.66 -16.00
C SER A 22 -3.44 1.64 -17.46
N LEU A 23 -3.89 2.77 -18.01
CA LEU A 23 -4.30 2.85 -19.42
C LEU A 23 -3.12 2.62 -20.36
N VAL A 24 -1.95 3.19 -20.07
CA VAL A 24 -0.73 2.95 -20.85
C VAL A 24 -0.34 1.47 -20.75
N GLY A 25 -0.33 0.88 -19.56
CA GLY A 25 -0.03 -0.55 -19.37
C GLY A 25 -0.99 -1.47 -20.13
N LEU A 26 -2.29 -1.17 -20.11
CA LEU A 26 -3.29 -1.89 -20.91
C LEU A 26 -3.07 -1.71 -22.42
N GLY A 27 -2.65 -0.53 -22.86
CA GLY A 27 -2.24 -0.28 -24.24
C GLY A 27 -1.07 -1.17 -24.66
N VAL A 28 -0.03 -1.24 -23.86
CA VAL A 28 1.14 -2.13 -24.07
C VAL A 28 0.70 -3.60 -24.14
N ARG A 29 -0.20 -4.02 -23.24
CA ARG A 29 -0.79 -5.36 -23.27
C ARG A 29 -1.59 -5.63 -24.55
N ARG A 30 -2.42 -4.68 -25.00
CA ARG A 30 -3.23 -4.81 -26.23
C ARG A 30 -2.40 -4.88 -27.50
N LEU A 31 -1.29 -4.17 -27.55
CA LEU A 31 -0.35 -4.22 -28.68
C LEU A 31 0.31 -5.58 -28.84
N GLY A 32 0.04 -6.50 -27.89
CA GLY A 32 0.47 -7.89 -27.98
C GLY A 32 1.99 -8.04 -27.95
N LEU A 33 2.72 -7.05 -27.38
CA LEU A 33 4.16 -7.20 -27.24
C LEU A 33 4.49 -8.45 -26.41
N ALA A 34 3.68 -8.76 -25.40
CA ALA A 34 3.77 -10.01 -24.65
C ALA A 34 3.34 -11.23 -25.48
N ASN A 35 2.27 -11.12 -26.27
CA ASN A 35 1.74 -12.24 -27.08
C ASN A 35 2.58 -12.53 -28.33
N LYS A 36 3.28 -11.56 -28.90
CA LYS A 36 4.21 -11.78 -30.03
C LYS A 36 5.41 -12.65 -29.68
N LEU A 37 5.69 -12.81 -28.40
CA LEU A 37 6.79 -13.60 -27.88
C LEU A 37 6.40 -15.06 -27.56
N GLY A 38 5.12 -15.46 -27.66
CA GLY A 38 4.65 -16.81 -27.35
C GLY A 38 5.09 -17.29 -25.95
N ASP A 39 5.66 -18.49 -25.82
CA ASP A 39 6.22 -18.99 -24.54
C ASP A 39 7.26 -18.07 -23.90
N LYS A 40 7.99 -17.30 -24.72
CA LYS A 40 8.89 -16.26 -24.22
C LYS A 40 8.15 -15.09 -23.60
N GLY A 41 6.92 -14.79 -24.08
CA GLY A 41 6.04 -13.76 -23.51
C GLY A 41 5.54 -14.11 -22.11
N ASN A 42 5.15 -15.36 -21.88
CA ASN A 42 4.76 -15.84 -20.57
C ASN A 42 5.93 -15.78 -19.60
N ARG A 43 7.11 -16.28 -20.00
CA ARG A 43 8.35 -16.20 -19.20
C ARG A 43 8.74 -14.75 -18.90
N PHE A 44 8.56 -13.85 -19.85
CA PHE A 44 8.83 -12.42 -19.62
C PHE A 44 7.85 -11.83 -18.62
N SER A 45 6.56 -12.13 -18.74
CA SER A 45 5.53 -11.71 -17.78
C SER A 45 5.85 -12.21 -16.35
N ASP A 46 6.18 -13.50 -16.21
CA ASP A 46 6.54 -14.11 -14.93
C ASP A 46 7.81 -13.47 -14.33
N ALA A 47 8.81 -13.21 -15.17
CA ALA A 47 10.04 -12.55 -14.73
C ALA A 47 9.79 -11.11 -14.26
N VAL A 48 8.95 -10.36 -15.00
CA VAL A 48 8.55 -8.99 -14.60
C VAL A 48 7.75 -9.03 -13.30
N PHE A 49 6.82 -9.98 -13.17
CA PHE A 49 6.03 -10.14 -11.96
C PHE A 49 6.91 -10.48 -10.74
N SER A 50 7.88 -11.36 -10.92
CA SER A 50 8.87 -11.70 -9.88
C SER A 50 9.75 -10.49 -9.51
N ALA A 51 10.21 -9.73 -10.52
CA ALA A 51 10.99 -8.52 -10.28
C ALA A 51 10.19 -7.47 -9.49
N LEU A 52 8.90 -7.29 -9.83
CA LEU A 52 7.99 -6.44 -9.08
C LEU A 52 7.82 -6.93 -7.63
N GLY A 53 7.66 -8.25 -7.41
CA GLY A 53 7.59 -8.84 -6.08
C GLY A 53 8.83 -8.51 -5.25
N LEU A 54 10.02 -8.57 -5.83
CA LEU A 54 11.27 -8.16 -5.16
C LEU A 54 11.30 -6.67 -4.83
N CYS A 55 10.88 -5.81 -5.76
CA CYS A 55 10.79 -4.37 -5.52
C CYS A 55 9.77 -4.06 -4.40
N VAL A 56 8.64 -4.74 -4.38
CA VAL A 56 7.61 -4.61 -3.34
C VAL A 56 8.17 -5.02 -1.98
N ILE A 57 8.92 -6.13 -1.89
CA ILE A 57 9.60 -6.53 -0.65
C ILE A 57 10.59 -5.45 -0.21
N LEU A 58 11.39 -4.91 -1.12
CA LEU A 58 12.35 -3.85 -0.79
C LEU A 58 11.65 -2.60 -0.23
N ILE A 59 10.53 -2.18 -0.84
CA ILE A 59 9.71 -1.07 -0.35
C ILE A 59 9.16 -1.39 1.06
N GLY A 60 8.62 -2.60 1.24
CA GLY A 60 8.10 -3.04 2.53
C GLY A 60 9.17 -3.08 3.62
N VAL A 61 10.35 -3.61 3.33
CA VAL A 61 11.49 -3.64 4.26
C VAL A 61 11.94 -2.21 4.59
N GLY A 62 12.07 -1.35 3.58
CA GLY A 62 12.42 0.06 3.77
C GLY A 62 11.42 0.80 4.66
N GLY A 63 10.12 0.59 4.44
CA GLY A 63 9.06 1.18 5.26
C GLY A 63 9.02 0.61 6.69
N ALA A 64 9.21 -0.70 6.85
CA ALA A 64 9.29 -1.34 8.17
C ALA A 64 10.48 -0.80 8.98
N ILE A 65 11.64 -0.66 8.34
CA ILE A 65 12.82 -0.08 8.98
C ILE A 65 12.57 1.39 9.33
N SER A 66 12.03 2.19 8.41
CA SER A 66 11.74 3.62 8.64
C SER A 66 10.70 3.83 9.74
N GLY A 67 9.70 2.96 9.81
CA GLY A 67 8.68 2.99 10.85
C GLY A 67 9.18 2.45 12.20
N ALA A 68 10.11 1.51 12.18
CA ALA A 68 10.66 0.88 13.38
C ALA A 68 11.79 1.70 14.03
N VAL A 69 12.45 2.55 13.25
CA VAL A 69 13.63 3.30 13.72
C VAL A 69 13.28 4.77 13.79
N ASN A 70 13.00 5.25 15.00
CA ASN A 70 12.95 6.67 15.28
C ASN A 70 14.31 7.30 14.89
N SER A 71 14.30 8.37 14.13
CA SER A 71 15.51 9.04 13.57
C SER A 71 16.59 9.35 14.61
N GLN A 72 16.22 9.53 15.88
CA GLN A 72 17.16 9.75 16.99
C GLN A 72 17.95 8.47 17.36
N ILE A 73 17.34 7.30 17.21
CA ILE A 73 17.99 6.02 17.48
C ILE A 73 18.98 5.71 16.35
N LEU A 74 18.63 5.96 15.09
CA LEU A 74 19.54 5.79 13.95
C LEU A 74 20.81 6.64 14.11
N THR A 75 20.65 7.87 14.58
CA THR A 75 21.77 8.80 14.82
C THR A 75 22.64 8.34 16.01
N ALA A 76 22.03 7.76 17.04
CA ALA A 76 22.78 7.21 18.18
C ALA A 76 23.55 5.94 17.79
N PHE A 77 22.95 5.05 17.00
CA PHE A 77 23.60 3.81 16.55
C PHE A 77 24.69 4.04 15.49
N SER A 78 24.51 5.02 14.60
CA SER A 78 25.55 5.39 13.64
C SER A 78 26.80 5.92 14.34
N LYS A 79 26.66 6.59 15.49
CA LYS A 79 27.77 7.06 16.32
C LYS A 79 28.46 5.96 17.13
N LEU A 80 27.75 4.85 17.42
CA LEU A 80 28.26 3.73 18.22
C LEU A 80 28.81 2.57 17.37
N GLY A 81 28.68 2.62 16.02
CA GLY A 81 29.20 1.55 15.14
C GLY A 81 28.52 0.21 15.28
N VAL A 82 27.38 0.13 15.97
CA VAL A 82 26.66 -1.11 16.23
C VAL A 82 25.39 -1.09 15.35
N GLY A 83 25.44 -1.80 14.23
CA GLY A 83 24.29 -2.04 13.34
C GLY A 83 23.30 -3.06 13.92
N GLY A 84 22.66 -2.75 15.03
CA GLY A 84 21.60 -3.57 15.62
C GLY A 84 20.24 -2.92 15.47
N LEU A 85 19.32 -3.60 14.80
CA LEU A 85 17.92 -3.22 14.63
C LEU A 85 17.20 -3.42 15.99
N ALA A 86 17.27 -2.43 16.87
CA ALA A 86 16.54 -2.48 18.14
C ALA A 86 15.31 -1.57 18.03
N LEU A 87 14.16 -2.20 17.80
CA LEU A 87 12.86 -1.56 18.04
C LEU A 87 12.74 -1.29 19.56
N PRO A 88 12.21 -0.13 19.98
CA PRO A 88 11.75 0.02 21.35
C PRO A 88 10.76 -1.12 21.63
N THR A 89 11.01 -1.91 22.66
CA THR A 89 10.24 -3.15 22.97
C THR A 89 8.73 -2.88 23.04
N GLU A 90 8.36 -1.71 23.54
CA GLU A 90 6.97 -1.29 23.73
C GLU A 90 6.24 -1.11 22.38
N ARG A 91 6.85 -0.48 21.39
CA ARG A 91 6.25 -0.27 20.07
C ARG A 91 6.14 -1.57 19.28
N THR A 92 7.12 -2.46 19.44
CA THR A 92 7.08 -3.78 18.83
C THR A 92 5.89 -4.59 19.36
N LEU A 93 5.60 -4.51 20.65
CA LEU A 93 4.44 -5.19 21.25
C LEU A 93 3.13 -4.66 20.65
N VAL A 94 2.98 -3.33 20.51
CA VAL A 94 1.79 -2.74 19.88
C VAL A 94 1.64 -3.24 18.42
N ILE A 95 2.72 -3.33 17.65
CA ILE A 95 2.67 -3.86 16.27
C ILE A 95 2.23 -5.33 16.28
N ILE A 96 2.82 -6.17 17.15
CA ILE A 96 2.45 -7.59 17.25
C ILE A 96 0.98 -7.75 17.64
N ILE A 97 0.53 -7.04 18.67
CA ILE A 97 -0.86 -7.07 19.13
C ILE A 97 -1.80 -6.60 18.03
N SER A 98 -1.44 -5.52 17.33
CA SER A 98 -2.21 -5.02 16.21
C SER A 98 -2.34 -6.06 15.09
N MET A 99 -1.25 -6.74 14.73
CA MET A 99 -1.25 -7.78 13.70
C MET A 99 -2.14 -8.96 14.12
N VAL A 100 -2.02 -9.43 15.37
CA VAL A 100 -2.80 -10.58 15.86
C VAL A 100 -4.29 -10.25 15.97
N ILE A 101 -4.64 -9.15 16.61
CA ILE A 101 -6.05 -8.74 16.76
C ILE A 101 -6.64 -8.39 15.39
N GLY A 102 -5.87 -7.67 14.57
CA GLY A 102 -6.32 -7.25 13.25
C GLY A 102 -6.64 -8.42 12.32
N VAL A 103 -5.80 -9.46 12.30
CA VAL A 103 -6.09 -10.65 11.49
C VAL A 103 -7.28 -11.43 12.04
N ILE A 104 -7.46 -11.52 13.36
CA ILE A 104 -8.64 -12.15 13.94
C ILE A 104 -9.91 -11.43 13.48
N ILE A 105 -9.95 -10.11 13.58
CA ILE A 105 -11.08 -9.30 13.11
C ILE A 105 -11.30 -9.52 11.61
N GLY A 106 -10.24 -9.46 10.82
CA GLY A 106 -10.31 -9.60 9.36
C GLY A 106 -10.75 -10.99 8.91
N GLU A 107 -10.31 -12.06 9.56
CA GLU A 107 -10.76 -13.43 9.28
C GLU A 107 -12.24 -13.62 9.69
N LEU A 108 -12.67 -13.06 10.82
CA LEU A 108 -14.09 -13.11 11.22
C LEU A 108 -15.00 -12.40 10.22
N VAL A 109 -14.55 -11.30 9.64
CA VAL A 109 -15.29 -10.52 8.64
C VAL A 109 -15.10 -11.11 7.24
N ASP A 110 -14.02 -11.89 7.02
CA ASP A 110 -13.56 -12.44 5.73
C ASP A 110 -13.45 -11.34 4.65
N ILE A 111 -12.64 -10.32 4.98
CA ILE A 111 -12.46 -9.13 4.13
C ILE A 111 -11.89 -9.53 2.78
N ASP A 112 -10.94 -10.46 2.76
CA ASP A 112 -10.31 -10.98 1.54
C ASP A 112 -11.35 -11.54 0.56
N LYS A 113 -12.28 -12.37 1.04
CA LYS A 113 -13.37 -12.92 0.24
C LYS A 113 -14.30 -11.83 -0.30
N ARG A 114 -14.61 -10.81 0.52
CA ARG A 114 -15.47 -9.69 0.09
C ARG A 114 -14.82 -8.88 -1.01
N VAL A 115 -13.54 -8.54 -0.87
CA VAL A 115 -12.77 -7.79 -1.86
C VAL A 115 -12.57 -8.60 -3.14
N ASN A 116 -12.22 -9.89 -3.02
CA ASN A 116 -12.11 -10.79 -4.17
C ASN A 116 -13.47 -10.96 -4.88
N SER A 117 -14.57 -11.02 -4.13
CA SER A 117 -15.93 -11.07 -4.72
C SER A 117 -16.26 -9.81 -5.53
N LEU A 118 -15.81 -8.63 -5.08
CA LEU A 118 -15.92 -7.41 -5.88
C LEU A 118 -15.12 -7.51 -7.18
N GLY A 119 -13.87 -7.99 -7.10
CA GLY A 119 -13.04 -8.25 -8.27
C GLY A 119 -13.69 -9.22 -9.25
N HIS A 120 -14.24 -10.34 -8.78
CA HIS A 120 -14.96 -11.30 -9.61
C HIS A 120 -16.26 -10.73 -10.22
N LYS A 121 -16.99 -9.89 -9.50
CA LYS A 121 -18.16 -9.19 -10.07
C LYS A 121 -17.76 -8.24 -11.19
N LEU A 122 -16.65 -7.50 -11.03
CA LEU A 122 -16.09 -6.66 -12.08
C LEU A 122 -15.66 -7.49 -13.29
N GLU A 123 -15.00 -8.62 -13.06
CA GLU A 123 -14.58 -9.55 -14.11
C GLU A 123 -15.79 -10.13 -14.89
N ALA A 124 -16.82 -10.57 -14.19
CA ALA A 124 -18.06 -11.05 -14.80
C ALA A 124 -18.76 -9.97 -15.62
N SER A 125 -18.78 -8.73 -15.13
CA SER A 125 -19.31 -7.57 -15.86
C SER A 125 -18.55 -7.27 -17.15
N MET A 126 -17.26 -7.62 -17.20
CA MET A 126 -16.40 -7.42 -18.38
C MET A 126 -16.37 -8.61 -19.35
N LYS A 127 -17.23 -9.62 -19.16
CA LYS A 127 -17.34 -10.81 -20.01
C LYS A 127 -16.00 -11.55 -20.23
N GLY A 128 -15.18 -11.65 -19.17
CA GLY A 128 -13.93 -12.40 -19.20
C GLY A 128 -12.80 -11.79 -20.07
N LYS A 129 -12.96 -10.57 -20.59
CA LYS A 129 -11.97 -9.95 -21.48
C LYS A 129 -10.78 -9.30 -20.78
N GLY A 130 -10.74 -9.35 -19.44
CA GLY A 130 -9.81 -8.53 -18.63
C GLY A 130 -8.59 -9.24 -18.03
N GLY A 131 -8.45 -10.55 -18.16
CA GLY A 131 -7.43 -11.31 -17.41
C GLY A 131 -7.88 -11.56 -15.95
N ASN A 132 -6.96 -11.79 -15.02
CA ASN A 132 -7.29 -11.99 -13.61
C ASN A 132 -7.58 -10.64 -12.91
N VAL A 133 -8.79 -10.09 -13.15
CA VAL A 133 -9.20 -8.75 -12.67
C VAL A 133 -9.17 -8.67 -11.14
N ALA A 134 -9.62 -9.73 -10.46
CA ALA A 134 -9.64 -9.76 -9.00
C ALA A 134 -8.24 -9.64 -8.40
N GLU A 135 -7.29 -10.43 -8.91
CA GLU A 135 -5.91 -10.42 -8.45
C GLU A 135 -5.23 -9.06 -8.75
N GLY A 136 -5.41 -8.53 -9.97
CA GLY A 136 -4.88 -7.23 -10.34
C GLY A 136 -5.45 -6.10 -9.49
N PHE A 137 -6.75 -6.12 -9.20
CA PHE A 137 -7.41 -5.16 -8.34
C PHE A 137 -6.87 -5.21 -6.90
N VAL A 138 -6.80 -6.41 -6.30
CA VAL A 138 -6.35 -6.58 -4.91
C VAL A 138 -4.88 -6.20 -4.76
N SER A 139 -4.01 -6.73 -5.62
CA SER A 139 -2.57 -6.46 -5.56
C SER A 139 -2.25 -4.98 -5.75
N ALA A 140 -2.87 -4.33 -6.74
CA ALA A 140 -2.68 -2.92 -7.00
C ALA A 140 -3.26 -2.05 -5.87
N SER A 141 -4.45 -2.38 -5.36
CA SER A 141 -5.06 -1.65 -4.24
C SER A 141 -4.19 -1.70 -3.00
N LEU A 142 -3.63 -2.86 -2.67
CA LEU A 142 -2.69 -2.99 -1.56
C LEU A 142 -1.43 -2.19 -1.79
N LEU A 143 -0.78 -2.36 -2.95
CA LEU A 143 0.47 -1.66 -3.26
C LEU A 143 0.31 -0.15 -3.16
N PHE A 144 -0.78 0.40 -3.71
CA PHE A 144 -0.98 1.85 -3.77
C PHE A 144 -1.51 2.44 -2.46
N CYS A 145 -2.25 1.68 -1.66
CA CYS A 145 -2.84 2.17 -0.42
C CYS A 145 -1.98 1.89 0.80
N VAL A 146 -1.21 0.81 0.81
CA VAL A 146 -0.40 0.41 1.96
C VAL A 146 1.01 0.98 1.83
N GLY A 147 1.41 1.78 2.79
CA GLY A 147 2.76 2.36 2.86
C GLY A 147 2.81 3.69 3.59
N SER A 148 3.99 4.00 4.13
CA SER A 148 4.23 5.24 4.87
C SER A 148 3.92 6.48 4.04
N MET A 149 4.30 6.49 2.77
CA MET A 149 4.08 7.64 1.89
C MET A 149 2.59 7.92 1.67
N THR A 150 1.74 6.90 1.63
CA THR A 150 0.29 7.08 1.49
C THR A 150 -0.29 7.70 2.75
N VAL A 151 0.01 7.12 3.91
CA VAL A 151 -0.55 7.57 5.20
C VAL A 151 0.00 8.96 5.54
N VAL A 152 1.33 9.11 5.61
CA VAL A 152 1.97 10.38 5.97
C VAL A 152 1.69 11.46 4.94
N GLY A 153 1.73 11.13 3.65
CA GLY A 153 1.44 12.07 2.58
C GLY A 153 -0.01 12.55 2.61
N SER A 154 -0.98 11.66 2.86
CA SER A 154 -2.39 12.04 3.02
C SER A 154 -2.62 12.89 4.25
N MET A 155 -1.91 12.59 5.35
CA MET A 155 -1.98 13.38 6.57
C MET A 155 -1.40 14.78 6.38
N ASN A 156 -0.20 14.90 5.80
CA ASN A 156 0.41 16.21 5.51
C ASN A 156 -0.47 17.03 4.57
N SER A 157 -1.03 16.36 3.55
CA SER A 157 -1.97 16.98 2.62
C SER A 157 -3.24 17.52 3.33
N GLY A 158 -3.78 16.75 4.30
CA GLY A 158 -4.97 17.14 5.05
C GLY A 158 -4.71 18.20 6.13
N ILE A 159 -3.57 18.12 6.82
CA ILE A 159 -3.28 18.98 7.99
C ILE A 159 -2.65 20.31 7.55
N SER A 160 -1.67 20.26 6.66
CA SER A 160 -0.82 21.41 6.30
C SER A 160 -0.92 21.85 4.84
N GLY A 161 -1.69 21.13 4.00
CA GLY A 161 -1.73 21.38 2.56
C GLY A 161 -0.40 21.03 1.85
N ASP A 162 0.50 20.30 2.50
CA ASP A 162 1.74 19.83 1.89
C ASP A 162 1.51 18.55 1.10
N HIS A 163 1.49 18.66 -0.22
CA HIS A 163 1.25 17.56 -1.15
C HIS A 163 2.53 16.90 -1.67
N THR A 164 3.70 17.33 -1.24
CA THR A 164 5.01 16.91 -1.80
C THR A 164 5.19 15.39 -1.80
N LEU A 165 4.85 14.73 -0.69
CA LEU A 165 4.95 13.27 -0.58
C LEU A 165 3.97 12.56 -1.52
N LEU A 166 2.73 13.07 -1.66
CA LEU A 166 1.73 12.48 -2.57
C LEU A 166 2.09 12.70 -4.04
N ILE A 167 2.71 13.84 -4.39
CA ILE A 167 3.21 14.10 -5.74
C ILE A 167 4.34 13.11 -6.08
N THR A 168 5.30 12.94 -5.18
CA THR A 168 6.39 11.97 -5.36
C THR A 168 5.84 10.55 -5.52
N LYS A 169 4.90 10.18 -4.65
CA LYS A 169 4.21 8.90 -4.73
C LYS A 169 3.46 8.72 -6.04
N SER A 170 2.81 9.75 -6.55
CA SER A 170 2.07 9.70 -7.82
C SER A 170 2.96 9.30 -9.00
N ILE A 171 4.21 9.75 -9.02
CA ILE A 171 5.17 9.34 -10.05
C ILE A 171 5.51 7.85 -9.91
N MET A 172 5.71 7.38 -8.67
CA MET A 172 5.98 5.96 -8.42
C MET A 172 4.78 5.09 -8.79
N ASP A 173 3.58 5.51 -8.41
CA ASP A 173 2.34 4.78 -8.69
C ASP A 173 2.00 4.78 -10.19
N LEU A 174 2.33 5.84 -10.93
CA LEU A 174 2.22 5.90 -12.40
C LEU A 174 3.04 4.76 -13.05
N ILE A 175 4.30 4.65 -12.68
CA ILE A 175 5.21 3.64 -13.23
C ILE A 175 4.75 2.23 -12.82
N SER A 176 4.46 2.05 -11.55
CA SER A 176 4.01 0.75 -11.01
C SER A 176 2.69 0.32 -11.63
N SER A 177 1.71 1.22 -11.77
CA SER A 177 0.41 0.90 -12.38
C SER A 177 0.53 0.54 -13.87
N MET A 178 1.46 1.18 -14.59
CA MET A 178 1.76 0.81 -15.99
C MET A 178 2.28 -0.63 -16.08
N ILE A 179 3.23 -0.99 -15.22
CA ILE A 179 3.81 -2.33 -15.20
C ILE A 179 2.77 -3.37 -14.74
N PHE A 180 2.05 -3.10 -13.65
CA PHE A 180 1.01 -3.98 -13.13
C PHE A 180 -0.13 -4.19 -14.13
N ALA A 181 -0.61 -3.14 -14.80
CA ALA A 181 -1.68 -3.26 -15.77
C ALA A 181 -1.25 -4.01 -17.05
N SER A 182 0.01 -3.93 -17.43
CA SER A 182 0.54 -4.71 -18.56
C SER A 182 0.55 -6.21 -18.28
N THR A 183 0.75 -6.62 -17.02
CA THR A 183 0.81 -8.03 -16.58
C THR A 183 -0.56 -8.54 -16.09
N MET A 184 -1.16 -7.85 -15.12
CA MET A 184 -2.39 -8.28 -14.42
C MET A 184 -3.68 -7.79 -15.09
N GLY A 185 -3.59 -6.82 -15.99
CA GLY A 185 -4.72 -6.35 -16.79
C GLY A 185 -5.54 -5.25 -16.12
N VAL A 186 -6.84 -5.21 -16.49
CA VAL A 186 -7.73 -4.09 -16.19
C VAL A 186 -8.09 -3.96 -14.70
N GLY A 187 -7.89 -5.00 -13.89
CA GLY A 187 -8.09 -4.94 -12.44
C GLY A 187 -7.31 -3.81 -11.79
N VAL A 188 -6.12 -3.53 -12.29
CA VAL A 188 -5.27 -2.43 -11.82
C VAL A 188 -5.92 -1.06 -12.02
N LEU A 189 -6.64 -0.85 -13.12
CA LEU A 189 -7.37 0.40 -13.36
C LEU A 189 -8.45 0.64 -12.31
N PHE A 190 -9.16 -0.41 -11.88
CA PHE A 190 -10.18 -0.30 -10.84
C PHE A 190 -9.62 0.01 -9.46
N SER A 191 -8.34 -0.29 -9.20
CA SER A 191 -7.68 0.10 -7.94
C SER A 191 -7.64 1.62 -7.73
N ALA A 192 -7.72 2.42 -8.81
CA ALA A 192 -7.78 3.88 -8.72
C ALA A 192 -8.96 4.37 -7.86
N VAL A 193 -10.11 3.67 -7.93
CA VAL A 193 -11.28 3.98 -7.09
C VAL A 193 -10.98 3.70 -5.63
N PHE A 194 -10.31 2.58 -5.34
CA PHE A 194 -9.93 2.22 -3.98
C PHE A 194 -8.88 3.19 -3.41
N VAL A 195 -7.91 3.59 -4.23
CA VAL A 195 -6.92 4.63 -3.87
C VAL A 195 -7.64 5.94 -3.53
N PHE A 196 -8.58 6.38 -4.36
CA PHE A 196 -9.34 7.60 -4.10
C PHE A 196 -10.08 7.55 -2.76
N VAL A 197 -10.80 6.46 -2.50
CA VAL A 197 -11.58 6.30 -1.26
C VAL A 197 -10.66 6.22 -0.05
N TYR A 198 -9.63 5.38 -0.09
CA TYR A 198 -8.72 5.16 1.03
C TYR A 198 -7.89 6.42 1.35
N GLN A 199 -7.21 6.94 0.35
CA GLN A 199 -6.33 8.10 0.48
C GLN A 199 -7.12 9.38 0.77
N GLY A 200 -8.26 9.54 0.10
CA GLY A 200 -9.18 10.65 0.33
C GLY A 200 -9.78 10.60 1.74
N ALA A 201 -10.18 9.44 2.23
CA ALA A 201 -10.68 9.28 3.60
C ALA A 201 -9.61 9.68 4.63
N ILE A 202 -8.36 9.20 4.48
CA ILE A 202 -7.27 9.59 5.38
C ILE A 202 -7.06 11.11 5.34
N THR A 203 -7.01 11.71 4.16
CA THR A 203 -6.81 13.17 4.00
C THR A 203 -7.94 13.96 4.68
N LEU A 204 -9.19 13.57 4.48
CA LEU A 204 -10.34 14.24 5.09
C LEU A 204 -10.39 14.04 6.60
N ILE A 205 -10.10 12.83 7.08
CA ILE A 205 -10.01 12.58 8.52
C ILE A 205 -8.85 13.36 9.13
N ALA A 206 -7.70 13.38 8.46
CA ALA A 206 -6.52 14.09 8.92
C ALA A 206 -6.76 15.60 9.04
N SER A 207 -7.52 16.18 8.13
CA SER A 207 -7.93 17.60 8.24
C SER A 207 -8.80 17.90 9.47
N GLY A 208 -9.56 16.88 9.97
CA GLY A 208 -10.40 17.01 11.16
C GLY A 208 -9.77 16.51 12.46
N VAL A 209 -8.87 15.53 12.38
CA VAL A 209 -8.34 14.77 13.56
C VAL A 209 -6.83 14.95 13.71
N GLY A 210 -6.18 15.68 12.80
CA GLY A 210 -4.73 15.84 12.75
C GLY A 210 -4.04 16.11 14.11
N PRO A 211 -4.59 16.95 15.00
CA PRO A 211 -4.00 17.20 16.31
C PRO A 211 -3.93 15.98 17.25
N PHE A 212 -4.68 14.90 16.95
CA PHE A 212 -4.79 13.72 17.82
C PHE A 212 -3.94 12.53 17.36
N LEU A 213 -3.35 12.58 16.17
CA LEU A 213 -2.48 11.52 15.65
C LEU A 213 -1.03 11.80 16.01
N SER A 214 -0.55 11.15 17.08
CA SER A 214 0.85 11.25 17.48
C SER A 214 1.78 10.61 16.43
N THR A 215 3.03 11.05 16.40
CA THR A 215 4.08 10.47 15.55
C THR A 215 4.20 8.96 15.75
N ASP A 216 3.97 8.49 16.96
CA ASP A 216 4.04 7.10 17.35
C ASP A 216 2.93 6.25 16.72
N VAL A 217 1.70 6.78 16.68
CA VAL A 217 0.58 6.14 15.98
C VAL A 217 0.91 5.97 14.50
N ILE A 218 1.40 7.03 13.86
CA ILE A 218 1.78 7.02 12.44
C ILE A 218 2.90 5.99 12.20
N THR A 219 3.89 5.96 13.08
CA THR A 219 5.01 5.02 13.00
C THR A 219 4.53 3.57 13.08
N CYS A 220 3.65 3.25 14.01
CA CYS A 220 3.11 1.89 14.14
C CYS A 220 2.21 1.50 12.95
N ILE A 221 1.34 2.42 12.46
CA ILE A 221 0.54 2.19 11.26
C ILE A 221 1.45 1.90 10.05
N THR A 222 2.51 2.69 9.90
CA THR A 222 3.50 2.53 8.83
C THR A 222 4.20 1.18 8.91
N SER A 223 4.61 0.76 10.11
CA SER A 223 5.29 -0.52 10.32
C SER A 223 4.38 -1.70 9.99
N VAL A 224 3.14 -1.69 10.50
CA VAL A 224 2.12 -2.71 10.16
C VAL A 224 1.88 -2.77 8.66
N GLY A 225 1.65 -1.62 8.03
CA GLY A 225 1.44 -1.52 6.59
C GLY A 225 2.63 -2.08 5.78
N SER A 226 3.84 -1.79 6.23
CA SER A 226 5.07 -2.27 5.59
C SER A 226 5.22 -3.79 5.68
N LEU A 227 4.81 -4.42 6.80
CA LEU A 227 4.74 -5.87 6.92
C LEU A 227 3.75 -6.48 5.92
N LEU A 228 2.61 -5.82 5.69
CA LEU A 228 1.64 -6.27 4.67
C LEU A 228 2.19 -6.14 3.25
N ILE A 229 3.00 -5.13 2.97
CA ILE A 229 3.69 -4.98 1.68
C ILE A 229 4.72 -6.11 1.49
N ILE A 230 5.48 -6.48 2.53
CA ILE A 230 6.40 -7.63 2.46
C ILE A 230 5.62 -8.91 2.15
N ALA A 231 4.51 -9.15 2.86
CA ALA A 231 3.64 -10.30 2.61
C ALA A 231 3.09 -10.31 1.17
N LEU A 232 2.72 -9.14 0.62
CA LEU A 232 2.32 -9.01 -0.77
C LEU A 232 3.44 -9.44 -1.74
N GLY A 233 4.65 -8.94 -1.53
CA GLY A 233 5.80 -9.31 -2.37
C GLY A 233 6.10 -10.80 -2.31
N LEU A 234 5.99 -11.45 -1.14
CA LEU A 234 6.14 -12.89 -0.98
C LEU A 234 5.03 -13.67 -1.72
N ASN A 235 3.79 -13.20 -1.67
CA ASN A 235 2.69 -13.78 -2.45
C ASN A 235 2.96 -13.64 -3.96
N MET A 236 3.46 -12.49 -4.42
CA MET A 236 3.80 -12.27 -5.83
C MET A 236 4.92 -13.20 -6.33
N LEU A 237 5.87 -13.54 -5.45
CA LEU A 237 6.91 -14.53 -5.75
C LEU A 237 6.42 -15.98 -5.65
N GLY A 238 5.17 -16.20 -5.26
CA GLY A 238 4.61 -17.54 -5.08
C GLY A 238 5.14 -18.29 -3.84
N VAL A 239 5.87 -17.59 -2.96
CA VAL A 239 6.45 -18.18 -1.73
C VAL A 239 5.37 -18.42 -0.69
N THR A 240 4.35 -17.53 -0.62
CA THR A 240 3.25 -17.61 0.34
C THR A 240 1.89 -17.41 -0.35
N LYS A 241 0.82 -17.69 0.40
CA LYS A 241 -0.59 -17.45 0.00
C LYS A 241 -1.36 -16.78 1.14
N ILE A 242 -0.78 -15.72 1.70
CA ILE A 242 -1.35 -14.98 2.81
C ILE A 242 -2.56 -14.17 2.31
N LYS A 243 -3.70 -14.26 3.00
CA LYS A 243 -4.88 -13.43 2.73
C LYS A 243 -4.68 -12.03 3.29
N ILE A 244 -3.88 -11.22 2.62
CA ILE A 244 -3.38 -9.94 3.11
C ILE A 244 -4.51 -8.97 3.48
N MET A 245 -5.63 -9.01 2.73
CA MET A 245 -6.79 -8.15 3.02
C MET A 245 -7.37 -8.38 4.42
N ASN A 246 -7.27 -9.59 4.97
CA ASN A 246 -7.74 -9.88 6.31
C ASN A 246 -6.83 -9.27 7.40
N TYR A 247 -5.66 -8.77 7.04
CA TYR A 247 -4.77 -8.03 7.96
C TYR A 247 -4.99 -6.50 7.91
N LEU A 248 -5.83 -5.98 6.99
CA LEU A 248 -6.08 -4.53 6.91
C LEU A 248 -6.54 -3.88 8.23
N PRO A 249 -7.42 -4.50 9.05
CA PRO A 249 -7.80 -3.91 10.33
C PRO A 249 -6.61 -3.65 11.25
N ALA A 250 -5.52 -4.44 11.14
CA ALA A 250 -4.31 -4.26 11.95
C ALA A 250 -3.68 -2.88 11.78
N MET A 251 -3.82 -2.25 10.62
CA MET A 251 -3.28 -0.91 10.37
C MET A 251 -3.93 0.18 11.21
N PHE A 252 -5.20 -0.01 11.59
CA PHE A 252 -5.98 1.00 12.31
C PHE A 252 -5.94 0.80 13.82
N LEU A 253 -5.57 -0.39 14.28
CA LEU A 253 -5.52 -0.71 15.73
C LEU A 253 -4.53 0.15 16.53
N PRO A 254 -3.37 0.58 16.01
CA PRO A 254 -2.47 1.47 16.75
C PRO A 254 -3.11 2.78 17.19
N ILE A 255 -4.14 3.27 16.46
CA ILE A 255 -4.87 4.50 16.80
C ILE A 255 -5.51 4.39 18.19
N GLY A 256 -6.02 3.21 18.53
CA GLY A 256 -6.62 2.96 19.85
C GLY A 256 -5.64 2.36 20.87
N LEU A 257 -4.71 1.52 20.40
CA LEU A 257 -3.80 0.79 21.30
C LEU A 257 -2.72 1.68 21.90
N ILE A 258 -2.20 2.69 21.16
CA ILE A 258 -1.15 3.55 21.70
C ILE A 258 -1.67 4.45 22.82
N PRO A 259 -2.79 5.19 22.68
CA PRO A 259 -3.34 5.95 23.79
C PRO A 259 -3.69 5.08 25.00
N LEU A 260 -4.18 3.85 24.77
CA LEU A 260 -4.46 2.91 25.85
C LEU A 260 -3.18 2.43 26.54
N TRP A 261 -2.11 2.19 25.76
CA TRP A 261 -0.81 1.80 26.29
C TRP A 261 -0.20 2.91 27.15
N ASP A 262 -0.21 4.15 26.66
CA ASP A 262 0.31 5.33 27.38
C ASP A 262 -0.53 5.68 28.64
N LEU A 263 -1.76 5.16 28.76
CA LEU A 263 -2.59 5.31 29.95
C LEU A 263 -2.27 4.28 31.03
N VAL A 264 -1.77 3.09 30.64
CA VAL A 264 -1.55 1.94 31.55
C VAL A 264 -0.10 1.86 32.03
N PHE A 265 0.84 2.29 31.20
CA PHE A 265 2.28 2.22 31.44
C PHE A 265 2.92 3.60 31.36
#